data_b0e8918abc9b0c844cce4d431390b5df
#
_entry.id   b0e8918abc9b0c844cce4d431390b5df
#
_cell.length_a   1.000
_cell.length_b   1.000
_cell.length_c   1.000
_cell.angle_alpha   90.00
_cell.angle_beta   90.00
_cell.angle_gamma   90.00
#
_symmetry.space_group_name_H-M   'P 1'
#
loop_
_entity.id
_entity.type
_entity.pdbx_description
1 polymer ?
#
loop_
_entity_poly.entity_id
_entity_poly.type
_entity_poly.pdbx_seq_one_letter_code
_entity_poly.pdbx_strand_id
1 'polypeptide(L)'
;MTVKNNTSIDGIKTSELKFNSKKQVIKICDKCNGEKAVSWNTVIRCRKKHNTDKDYCFKCSMILYNYGEKNSAKRQDVRIRISKATKGKSKHFKDGKNHRVLDRKTTVNGYIMKWVQEENKHVQEHRLVLAEELKKHHSELKEVHHLNGVKTDNSVSNLIEISHADHASLHNQLENLAFQLVKKNLIVFDHCSKTYTISSLAQPALIEQSYGFENIAIKQKKNICKSRLDVNIESEIIRGVKRPIPLIASNMSTVINPEFYISLFKAGAFGILHRAGSDDEIISNIKIVAKECEFVAASIGTDSNQLDLAKKMIKNGCNILTIDVAHGYSDAVIDLGKKVKIYNPYVKVIIGNTTNIDIIYETYHFADAVKVGIAQGLACETKNTAGCTEKQFSAILKFKTVARNFGLPIISDGGIREPADFTKAIAAGANSVMAGSIFAACPESAAKLITFKGEMKKLYAGMASEYVQNEWKGGLKSGTCAEGGIRLLDVGPTFSKLLETYSGALRSGITYSGGNDIESFQKNVEFIRI
;
A
#
# COMPACT_ATOMS: atom_id res chain seq x y z
N MET A 1 -4.94 31.79 -29.74
CA MET A 1 -5.41 32.81 -28.80
C MET A 1 -5.80 32.15 -27.50
N THR A 2 -5.21 32.53 -26.41
CA THR A 2 -5.17 31.80 -25.16
C THR A 2 -6.10 32.35 -24.07
N VAL A 3 -6.90 33.35 -24.44
CA VAL A 3 -7.97 33.85 -23.59
C VAL A 3 -9.30 33.47 -24.25
N LYS A 4 -10.14 32.75 -23.49
CA LYS A 4 -11.41 32.24 -23.96
C LYS A 4 -12.27 33.39 -24.47
N ASN A 5 -12.80 33.26 -25.71
CA ASN A 5 -13.67 34.21 -26.38
C ASN A 5 -13.11 35.62 -26.58
N ASN A 6 -11.82 35.89 -26.34
CA ASN A 6 -11.19 37.22 -26.41
C ASN A 6 -11.94 38.34 -25.66
N THR A 7 -12.65 38.00 -24.62
CA THR A 7 -13.40 38.93 -23.77
C THR A 7 -13.07 38.74 -22.30
N SER A 8 -13.26 39.78 -21.48
CA SER A 8 -13.29 39.65 -20.03
C SER A 8 -14.57 38.95 -19.58
N ILE A 9 -14.62 38.51 -18.30
CA ILE A 9 -15.83 37.90 -17.72
C ILE A 9 -17.02 38.88 -17.81
N ASP A 10 -16.76 40.21 -17.80
CA ASP A 10 -17.76 41.27 -17.95
C ASP A 10 -18.10 41.59 -19.44
N GLY A 11 -17.66 40.79 -20.41
CA GLY A 11 -17.99 40.94 -21.83
C GLY A 11 -17.17 41.97 -22.63
N ILE A 12 -16.18 42.64 -22.03
CA ILE A 12 -15.31 43.62 -22.70
C ILE A 12 -14.23 42.88 -23.52
N LYS A 13 -14.04 43.26 -24.79
CA LYS A 13 -12.99 42.66 -25.63
C LYS A 13 -11.61 42.89 -25.06
N THR A 14 -10.74 41.86 -25.11
CA THR A 14 -9.36 41.96 -24.57
C THR A 14 -8.51 43.02 -25.28
N SER A 15 -8.82 43.35 -26.55
CA SER A 15 -8.19 44.44 -27.31
C SER A 15 -8.44 45.83 -26.71
N GLU A 16 -9.55 46.00 -25.98
CA GLU A 16 -9.94 47.24 -25.35
C GLU A 16 -9.41 47.41 -23.91
N LEU A 17 -8.81 46.37 -23.36
CA LEU A 17 -8.31 46.35 -21.99
C LEU A 17 -6.94 47.03 -21.91
N LYS A 18 -6.80 48.03 -21.03
CA LYS A 18 -5.50 48.67 -20.76
C LYS A 18 -4.55 47.65 -20.11
N PHE A 19 -3.22 47.84 -20.28
CA PHE A 19 -2.15 47.00 -19.77
C PHE A 19 -2.31 46.64 -18.28
N ASN A 20 -2.72 47.60 -17.45
CA ASN A 20 -2.89 47.44 -16.00
C ASN A 20 -4.31 47.08 -15.59
N SER A 21 -5.16 46.65 -16.50
CA SER A 21 -6.57 46.31 -16.20
C SER A 21 -6.65 45.17 -15.18
N LYS A 22 -7.47 45.35 -14.14
CA LYS A 22 -7.82 44.32 -13.16
C LYS A 22 -9.00 43.46 -13.58
N LYS A 23 -9.61 43.74 -14.75
CA LYS A 23 -10.73 42.94 -15.29
C LYS A 23 -10.34 41.46 -15.39
N GLN A 24 -11.24 40.58 -15.03
CA GLN A 24 -11.01 39.14 -15.05
C GLN A 24 -11.22 38.58 -16.46
N VAL A 25 -10.37 37.69 -16.86
CA VAL A 25 -10.45 36.94 -18.12
C VAL A 25 -10.26 35.44 -17.82
N ILE A 26 -10.88 34.57 -18.64
CA ILE A 26 -10.62 33.15 -18.55
C ILE A 26 -9.40 32.82 -19.40
N LYS A 27 -8.31 32.45 -18.72
CA LYS A 27 -7.06 32.03 -19.33
C LYS A 27 -7.08 30.52 -19.57
N ILE A 28 -6.78 30.09 -20.80
CA ILE A 28 -6.63 28.68 -21.17
C ILE A 28 -5.14 28.35 -21.24
N CYS A 29 -4.73 27.25 -20.65
CA CYS A 29 -3.34 26.78 -20.69
C CYS A 29 -3.05 26.11 -22.04
N ASP A 30 -2.09 26.63 -22.79
CA ASP A 30 -1.69 26.09 -24.11
C ASP A 30 -1.03 24.69 -24.03
N LYS A 31 -0.77 24.17 -22.83
CA LYS A 31 -0.18 22.84 -22.66
C LYS A 31 -1.19 21.79 -22.18
N CYS A 32 -2.11 22.15 -21.29
CA CYS A 32 -3.04 21.17 -20.68
C CYS A 32 -4.52 21.54 -20.87
N ASN A 33 -4.82 22.60 -21.62
CA ASN A 33 -6.16 23.14 -21.87
C ASN A 33 -6.97 23.50 -20.61
N GLY A 34 -6.33 23.54 -19.43
CA GLY A 34 -6.98 23.91 -18.17
C GLY A 34 -7.36 25.40 -18.16
N GLU A 35 -8.58 25.70 -17.74
CA GLU A 35 -9.12 27.06 -17.66
C GLU A 35 -8.94 27.65 -16.26
N LYS A 36 -8.66 28.96 -16.18
CA LYS A 36 -8.61 29.69 -14.90
C LYS A 36 -8.96 31.16 -15.08
N ALA A 37 -9.82 31.68 -14.22
CA ALA A 37 -10.07 33.12 -14.14
C ALA A 37 -8.86 33.85 -13.53
N VAL A 38 -8.35 34.85 -14.23
CA VAL A 38 -7.21 35.68 -13.80
C VAL A 38 -7.40 37.11 -14.27
N SER A 39 -6.78 38.07 -13.60
CA SER A 39 -6.82 39.47 -14.08
C SER A 39 -5.99 39.66 -15.36
N TRP A 40 -6.45 40.52 -16.26
CA TRP A 40 -5.78 40.79 -17.53
C TRP A 40 -4.31 41.21 -17.37
N ASN A 41 -4.02 42.06 -16.39
CA ASN A 41 -2.64 42.46 -16.10
C ASN A 41 -1.74 41.27 -15.72
N THR A 42 -2.30 40.21 -15.10
CA THR A 42 -1.55 38.99 -14.78
C THR A 42 -1.19 38.24 -16.07
N VAL A 43 -2.09 38.12 -17.03
CA VAL A 43 -1.84 37.50 -18.34
C VAL A 43 -0.68 38.22 -19.03
N ILE A 44 -0.78 39.55 -19.15
CA ILE A 44 0.24 40.38 -19.84
C ILE A 44 1.60 40.30 -19.13
N ARG A 45 1.65 40.38 -17.79
CA ARG A 45 2.88 40.24 -17.02
C ARG A 45 3.55 38.87 -17.23
N CYS A 46 2.78 37.80 -17.27
CA CYS A 46 3.30 36.44 -17.53
C CYS A 46 3.87 36.34 -18.94
N ARG A 47 3.18 36.83 -19.97
CA ARG A 47 3.65 36.84 -21.35
C ARG A 47 4.95 37.65 -21.49
N LYS A 48 5.00 38.86 -20.94
CA LYS A 48 6.20 39.70 -20.93
C LYS A 48 7.37 39.06 -20.18
N LYS A 49 7.12 38.46 -19.01
CA LYS A 49 8.14 37.78 -18.21
C LYS A 49 8.81 36.63 -18.94
N HIS A 50 8.04 35.88 -19.73
CA HIS A 50 8.55 34.70 -20.43
C HIS A 50 8.80 34.92 -21.92
N ASN A 51 8.62 36.13 -22.41
CA ASN A 51 8.77 36.52 -23.82
C ASN A 51 8.04 35.56 -24.77
N THR A 52 6.73 35.37 -24.54
CA THR A 52 5.91 34.41 -25.27
C THR A 52 4.47 34.92 -25.39
N ASP A 53 3.81 34.56 -26.49
CA ASP A 53 2.39 34.79 -26.72
C ASP A 53 1.50 33.68 -26.12
N LYS A 54 2.14 32.61 -25.62
CA LYS A 54 1.45 31.44 -25.06
C LYS A 54 1.17 31.65 -23.58
N ASP A 55 0.03 31.12 -23.16
CA ASP A 55 -0.40 31.13 -21.77
C ASP A 55 -0.31 29.75 -21.14
N TYR A 56 0.33 29.68 -19.98
CA TYR A 56 0.48 28.43 -19.23
C TYR A 56 -0.13 28.58 -17.83
N CYS A 57 -0.78 27.53 -17.32
CA CYS A 57 -1.14 27.46 -15.91
C CYS A 57 0.14 27.40 -15.03
N PHE A 58 -0.01 27.69 -13.75
CA PHE A 58 1.14 27.71 -12.83
C PHE A 58 1.97 26.43 -12.90
N LYS A 59 1.33 25.25 -12.87
CA LYS A 59 2.00 23.95 -12.94
C LYS A 59 2.76 23.75 -14.26
N CYS A 60 2.16 24.04 -15.40
CA CYS A 60 2.80 23.89 -16.70
C CYS A 60 3.90 24.93 -16.93
N SER A 61 3.74 26.15 -16.42
CA SER A 61 4.76 27.20 -16.44
C SER A 61 5.98 26.81 -15.60
N MET A 62 5.77 26.26 -14.40
CA MET A 62 6.85 25.73 -13.55
C MET A 62 7.67 24.67 -14.28
N ILE A 63 7.00 23.69 -14.92
CA ILE A 63 7.68 22.62 -15.68
C ILE A 63 8.49 23.21 -16.84
N LEU A 64 7.91 24.12 -17.61
CA LEU A 64 8.56 24.67 -18.82
C LEU A 64 9.69 25.64 -18.51
N TYR A 65 9.53 26.52 -17.51
CA TYR A 65 10.45 27.63 -17.28
C TYR A 65 11.37 27.45 -16.08
N ASN A 66 11.00 26.65 -15.08
CA ASN A 66 11.85 26.38 -13.92
C ASN A 66 12.62 25.06 -14.02
N TYR A 67 12.02 24.01 -14.63
CA TYR A 67 12.61 22.67 -14.73
C TYR A 67 12.99 22.26 -16.15
N GLY A 68 12.44 22.89 -17.20
CA GLY A 68 12.71 22.58 -18.60
C GLY A 68 13.93 23.34 -19.19
N GLU A 69 14.19 23.11 -20.48
CA GLU A 69 15.28 23.75 -21.26
C GLU A 69 15.16 25.28 -21.32
N LYS A 70 13.95 25.83 -21.17
CA LYS A 70 13.68 27.28 -21.17
C LYS A 70 14.03 27.98 -19.86
N ASN A 71 14.58 27.24 -18.87
CA ASN A 71 15.03 27.85 -17.63
C ASN A 71 16.20 28.81 -17.91
N SER A 72 15.99 30.11 -17.69
CA SER A 72 16.98 31.14 -17.91
C SER A 72 18.29 30.92 -17.12
N ALA A 73 18.21 30.31 -15.93
CA ALA A 73 19.37 29.97 -15.11
C ALA A 73 20.24 28.85 -15.69
N LYS A 74 19.72 28.05 -16.64
CA LYS A 74 20.46 26.98 -17.32
C LYS A 74 21.19 27.47 -18.56
N ARG A 75 20.90 28.67 -19.08
CA ARG A 75 21.57 29.22 -20.25
C ARG A 75 22.97 29.69 -19.90
N GLN A 76 23.92 29.38 -20.75
CA GLN A 76 25.34 29.64 -20.52
C GLN A 76 25.65 31.13 -20.39
N ASP A 77 24.96 31.99 -21.15
CA ASP A 77 25.09 33.45 -21.09
C ASP A 77 24.63 34.04 -19.73
N VAL A 78 23.56 33.49 -19.17
CA VAL A 78 23.04 33.88 -17.86
C VAL A 78 23.95 33.38 -16.73
N ARG A 79 24.50 32.16 -16.84
CA ARG A 79 25.49 31.64 -15.89
C ARG A 79 26.76 32.51 -15.85
N ILE A 80 27.26 32.95 -17.02
CA ILE A 80 28.41 33.84 -17.11
C ILE A 80 28.09 35.19 -16.47
N ARG A 81 26.88 35.75 -16.69
CA ARG A 81 26.45 37.02 -16.05
C ARG A 81 26.33 36.91 -14.54
N ILE A 82 25.74 35.81 -14.03
CA ILE A 82 25.65 35.55 -12.59
C ILE A 82 27.04 35.38 -11.99
N SER A 83 27.93 34.62 -12.64
CA SER A 83 29.32 34.44 -12.19
C SER A 83 30.11 35.76 -12.15
N LYS A 84 29.95 36.65 -13.16
CA LYS A 84 30.57 37.99 -13.16
C LYS A 84 29.97 38.91 -12.10
N ALA A 85 28.68 38.84 -11.82
CA ALA A 85 28.01 39.68 -10.83
C ALA A 85 28.30 39.24 -9.37
N THR A 86 28.71 37.98 -9.16
CA THR A 86 29.04 37.43 -7.83
C THR A 86 30.54 37.46 -7.51
N LYS A 87 31.43 37.64 -8.51
CA LYS A 87 32.87 37.86 -8.28
C LYS A 87 33.08 39.22 -7.65
N GLY A 88 33.31 39.28 -6.34
CA GLY A 88 33.70 40.47 -5.61
C GLY A 88 32.71 41.07 -4.63
N LYS A 89 31.57 40.40 -4.37
CA LYS A 89 30.64 40.84 -3.33
C LYS A 89 30.52 39.79 -2.21
N SER A 90 31.52 39.77 -1.35
CA SER A 90 31.35 39.30 0.02
C SER A 90 30.46 40.34 0.72
N LYS A 91 29.16 40.07 0.78
CA LYS A 91 28.26 40.83 1.63
C LYS A 91 28.32 40.27 3.03
N HIS A 92 29.12 40.89 3.90
CA HIS A 92 28.85 40.86 5.33
C HIS A 92 27.49 41.54 5.55
N PHE A 93 26.46 40.74 5.80
CA PHE A 93 25.22 41.27 6.36
C PHE A 93 25.39 41.36 7.89
N LYS A 94 25.69 42.56 8.36
CA LYS A 94 25.33 43.00 9.71
C LYS A 94 23.84 43.36 9.63
N ASP A 95 22.96 42.50 10.12
CA ASP A 95 21.68 42.82 10.75
C ASP A 95 20.94 41.53 11.04
N GLY A 96 20.60 41.34 12.33
CA GLY A 96 20.02 40.14 12.88
C GLY A 96 18.56 39.91 12.44
N LYS A 97 18.36 39.44 11.22
CA LYS A 97 17.09 38.87 10.79
C LYS A 97 17.33 37.45 10.30
N ASN A 98 16.79 36.49 11.09
CA ASN A 98 16.78 35.06 10.81
C ASN A 98 16.35 34.75 9.37
N HIS A 99 17.31 34.53 8.46
CA HIS A 99 17.05 33.72 7.29
C HIS A 99 16.93 32.28 7.78
N ARG A 100 15.74 31.68 7.67
CA ARG A 100 15.53 30.25 7.84
C ARG A 100 16.48 29.51 6.91
N VAL A 101 17.57 29.00 7.45
CA VAL A 101 18.39 27.99 6.78
C VAL A 101 17.46 26.80 6.60
N LEU A 102 17.25 26.35 5.37
CA LEU A 102 16.45 25.15 5.12
C LEU A 102 17.18 23.99 5.78
N ASP A 103 16.60 23.43 6.84
CA ASP A 103 17.16 22.30 7.58
C ASP A 103 17.47 21.11 6.67
N ARG A 104 16.80 21.03 5.53
CA ARG A 104 16.92 19.94 4.56
C ARG A 104 16.81 20.45 3.13
N LYS A 105 17.74 20.05 2.24
CA LYS A 105 17.73 20.37 0.80
C LYS A 105 18.20 19.19 -0.04
N THR A 106 17.76 19.10 -1.29
CA THR A 106 18.24 18.09 -2.24
C THR A 106 19.27 18.68 -3.19
N THR A 107 20.39 17.96 -3.40
CA THR A 107 21.44 18.35 -4.33
C THR A 107 21.03 18.10 -5.78
N VAL A 108 21.78 18.69 -6.73
CA VAL A 108 21.61 18.43 -8.18
C VAL A 108 21.80 16.94 -8.51
N ASN A 109 22.62 16.23 -7.72
CA ASN A 109 22.90 14.81 -7.90
C ASN A 109 21.90 13.91 -7.16
N GLY A 110 20.84 14.46 -6.59
CA GLY A 110 19.74 13.72 -5.96
C GLY A 110 19.94 13.36 -4.48
N TYR A 111 21.06 13.71 -3.85
CA TYR A 111 21.28 13.46 -2.43
C TYR A 111 20.55 14.47 -1.54
N ILE A 112 20.04 14.00 -0.40
CA ILE A 112 19.47 14.86 0.63
C ILE A 112 20.60 15.38 1.53
N MET A 113 20.60 16.69 1.76
CA MET A 113 21.53 17.39 2.66
C MET A 113 20.75 17.88 3.88
N LYS A 114 21.28 17.66 5.08
CA LYS A 114 20.75 18.16 6.36
C LYS A 114 21.69 19.20 6.95
N TRP A 115 21.15 20.27 7.51
CA TRP A 115 21.94 21.28 8.20
C TRP A 115 22.42 20.76 9.56
N VAL A 116 23.72 20.83 9.80
CA VAL A 116 24.33 20.48 11.08
C VAL A 116 24.73 21.77 11.77
N GLN A 117 24.04 22.12 12.86
CA GLN A 117 24.15 23.42 13.53
C GLN A 117 25.53 23.60 14.17
N GLU A 118 26.08 22.55 14.78
CA GLU A 118 27.38 22.53 15.45
C GLU A 118 28.54 22.79 14.49
N GLU A 119 28.42 22.36 13.24
CA GLU A 119 29.45 22.50 12.22
C GLU A 119 29.16 23.65 11.27
N ASN A 120 28.02 24.32 11.41
CA ASN A 120 27.57 25.46 10.55
C ASN A 120 27.63 25.12 9.05
N LYS A 121 27.29 23.88 8.67
CA LYS A 121 27.29 23.39 7.28
C LYS A 121 26.21 22.36 6.98
N HIS A 122 25.94 22.15 5.70
CA HIS A 122 25.09 21.03 5.25
C HIS A 122 25.94 19.77 5.04
N VAL A 123 25.51 18.67 5.64
CA VAL A 123 26.09 17.33 5.49
C VAL A 123 25.09 16.43 4.76
N GLN A 124 25.56 15.44 4.01
CA GLN A 124 24.71 14.45 3.37
C GLN A 124 23.98 13.63 4.43
N GLU A 125 22.65 13.58 4.34
CA GLU A 125 21.80 12.96 5.38
C GLU A 125 22.12 11.48 5.58
N HIS A 126 22.38 10.72 4.51
CA HIS A 126 22.76 9.30 4.60
C HIS A 126 24.04 9.08 5.44
N ARG A 127 25.00 10.03 5.38
CA ARG A 127 26.20 9.95 6.21
C ARG A 127 25.89 10.18 7.69
N LEU A 128 24.96 11.08 8.01
CA LEU A 128 24.53 11.34 9.39
C LEU A 128 23.79 10.14 9.96
N VAL A 129 22.86 9.56 9.19
CA VAL A 129 22.08 8.38 9.60
C VAL A 129 22.98 7.18 9.86
N LEU A 130 23.90 6.88 8.95
CA LEU A 130 24.80 5.75 9.12
C LEU A 130 25.84 5.98 10.25
N ALA A 131 26.29 7.22 10.42
CA ALA A 131 27.22 7.60 11.50
C ALA A 131 26.59 7.41 12.88
N GLU A 132 25.31 7.78 13.04
CA GLU A 132 24.55 7.56 14.27
C GLU A 132 24.43 6.06 14.60
N GLU A 133 24.10 5.23 13.61
CA GLU A 133 24.01 3.78 13.76
C GLU A 133 25.36 3.16 14.15
N LEU A 134 26.44 3.56 13.49
CA LEU A 134 27.79 3.04 13.74
C LEU A 134 28.50 3.68 14.93
N LYS A 135 27.88 4.66 15.61
CA LYS A 135 28.44 5.44 16.73
C LYS A 135 29.77 6.09 16.38
N LYS A 136 29.87 6.65 15.18
CA LYS A 136 31.04 7.36 14.64
C LYS A 136 30.69 8.80 14.31
N HIS A 137 31.67 9.66 14.15
CA HIS A 137 31.44 10.95 13.51
C HIS A 137 31.30 10.79 12.00
N HIS A 138 30.40 11.54 11.36
CA HIS A 138 30.11 11.38 9.92
C HIS A 138 31.34 11.60 9.01
N SER A 139 32.34 12.37 9.46
CA SER A 139 33.60 12.59 8.73
C SER A 139 34.54 11.36 8.76
N GLU A 140 34.36 10.47 9.71
CA GLU A 140 35.17 9.23 9.85
C GLU A 140 34.66 8.12 8.92
N LEU A 141 33.44 8.25 8.40
CA LEU A 141 32.91 7.30 7.43
C LEU A 141 33.66 7.38 6.11
N LYS A 142 33.99 6.22 5.55
CA LYS A 142 34.49 6.06 4.18
C LYS A 142 33.41 6.45 3.17
N GLU A 143 33.24 5.73 2.09
CA GLU A 143 32.12 5.92 1.17
C GLU A 143 30.84 5.31 1.76
N VAL A 144 29.70 5.98 1.56
CA VAL A 144 28.39 5.44 1.93
C VAL A 144 27.61 5.11 0.67
N HIS A 145 27.29 3.84 0.48
CA HIS A 145 26.59 3.33 -0.69
C HIS A 145 25.12 3.02 -0.35
N HIS A 146 24.21 3.37 -1.28
CA HIS A 146 22.80 3.01 -1.20
C HIS A 146 22.57 1.69 -1.92
N LEU A 147 22.21 0.63 -1.19
CA LEU A 147 22.07 -0.74 -1.72
C LEU A 147 21.02 -0.85 -2.84
N ASN A 148 19.92 -0.11 -2.74
CA ASN A 148 18.86 -0.07 -3.75
C ASN A 148 19.08 0.99 -4.87
N GLY A 149 20.18 1.73 -4.84
CA GLY A 149 20.49 2.81 -5.79
C GLY A 149 19.64 4.08 -5.64
N VAL A 150 18.69 4.15 -4.71
CA VAL A 150 17.80 5.29 -4.47
C VAL A 150 18.45 6.25 -3.47
N LYS A 151 19.06 7.32 -3.97
CA LYS A 151 19.85 8.31 -3.19
C LYS A 151 19.04 9.13 -2.16
N THR A 152 17.73 8.99 -2.15
CA THR A 152 16.83 9.65 -1.19
C THR A 152 16.32 8.70 -0.12
N ASP A 153 16.58 7.40 -0.26
CA ASP A 153 16.23 6.39 0.73
C ASP A 153 17.39 6.21 1.71
N ASN A 154 17.37 7.00 2.77
CA ASN A 154 18.40 7.03 3.81
C ASN A 154 18.05 6.10 5.00
N SER A 155 17.22 5.08 4.80
CA SER A 155 17.01 4.04 5.82
C SER A 155 18.32 3.30 6.12
N VAL A 156 18.59 3.03 7.40
CA VAL A 156 19.82 2.35 7.84
C VAL A 156 20.04 1.02 7.12
N SER A 157 18.97 0.25 6.90
CA SER A 157 19.01 -1.04 6.19
C SER A 157 19.41 -0.92 4.71
N ASN A 158 19.33 0.27 4.13
CA ASN A 158 19.72 0.56 2.75
C ASN A 158 21.12 1.19 2.62
N LEU A 159 21.81 1.44 3.74
CA LEU A 159 23.10 2.12 3.75
C LEU A 159 24.22 1.18 4.21
N ILE A 160 25.34 1.25 3.51
CA ILE A 160 26.56 0.51 3.89
C ILE A 160 27.80 1.40 3.77
N GLU A 161 28.70 1.32 4.76
CA GLU A 161 30.04 1.91 4.67
C GLU A 161 30.96 0.95 3.91
N ILE A 162 31.60 1.43 2.83
CA ILE A 162 32.53 0.64 2.01
C ILE A 162 33.77 1.47 1.64
N SER A 163 34.83 0.81 1.20
CA SER A 163 35.99 1.52 0.70
C SER A 163 35.69 2.18 -0.66
N HIS A 164 36.47 3.21 -1.04
CA HIS A 164 36.35 3.82 -2.36
C HIS A 164 36.58 2.81 -3.49
N ALA A 165 37.51 1.88 -3.32
CA ALA A 165 37.78 0.82 -4.28
C ALA A 165 36.59 -0.14 -4.45
N ASP A 166 35.97 -0.56 -3.32
CA ASP A 166 34.79 -1.42 -3.33
C ASP A 166 33.59 -0.71 -3.95
N HIS A 167 33.41 0.60 -3.67
CA HIS A 167 32.35 1.40 -4.26
C HIS A 167 32.47 1.46 -5.77
N ALA A 168 33.69 1.72 -6.29
CA ALA A 168 33.95 1.68 -7.74
C ALA A 168 33.72 0.28 -8.33
N SER A 169 34.17 -0.76 -7.62
CA SER A 169 33.95 -2.15 -8.05
C SER A 169 32.48 -2.52 -8.15
N LEU A 170 31.65 -2.12 -7.19
CA LEU A 170 30.20 -2.36 -7.23
C LEU A 170 29.53 -1.71 -8.43
N HIS A 171 29.90 -0.46 -8.77
CA HIS A 171 29.37 0.19 -9.95
C HIS A 171 29.78 -0.51 -11.24
N ASN A 172 31.04 -0.97 -11.35
CA ASN A 172 31.50 -1.76 -12.49
C ASN A 172 30.77 -3.10 -12.60
N GLN A 173 30.45 -3.75 -11.48
CA GLN A 173 29.66 -4.99 -11.47
C GLN A 173 28.23 -4.75 -11.97
N LEU A 174 27.58 -3.67 -11.54
CA LEU A 174 26.24 -3.29 -12.02
C LEU A 174 26.25 -2.99 -13.53
N GLU A 175 27.24 -2.27 -14.02
CA GLU A 175 27.41 -2.00 -15.45
C GLU A 175 27.59 -3.29 -16.25
N ASN A 176 28.45 -4.20 -15.79
CA ASN A 176 28.66 -5.50 -16.41
C ASN A 176 27.39 -6.35 -16.43
N LEU A 177 26.60 -6.34 -15.34
CA LEU A 177 25.29 -7.01 -15.30
C LEU A 177 24.32 -6.39 -16.31
N ALA A 178 24.27 -5.07 -16.41
CA ALA A 178 23.44 -4.38 -17.39
C ALA A 178 23.82 -4.79 -18.82
N PHE A 179 25.12 -4.85 -19.15
CA PHE A 179 25.58 -5.35 -20.46
C PHE A 179 25.22 -6.82 -20.70
N GLN A 180 25.27 -7.67 -19.67
CA GLN A 180 24.82 -9.06 -19.82
C GLN A 180 23.31 -9.13 -20.13
N LEU A 181 22.50 -8.28 -19.50
CA LEU A 181 21.05 -8.19 -19.77
C LEU A 181 20.79 -7.68 -21.20
N VAL A 182 21.58 -6.72 -21.69
CA VAL A 182 21.52 -6.27 -23.09
C VAL A 182 21.90 -7.41 -24.05
N LYS A 183 22.99 -8.16 -23.80
CA LYS A 183 23.39 -9.32 -24.60
C LYS A 183 22.33 -10.42 -24.66
N LYS A 184 21.54 -10.55 -23.61
CA LYS A 184 20.40 -11.49 -23.53
C LYS A 184 19.11 -10.94 -24.13
N ASN A 185 19.12 -9.75 -24.71
CA ASN A 185 17.96 -9.03 -25.22
C ASN A 185 16.86 -8.79 -24.17
N LEU A 186 17.23 -8.77 -22.90
CA LEU A 186 16.32 -8.41 -21.79
C LEU A 186 16.22 -6.89 -21.62
N ILE A 187 17.26 -6.16 -22.02
CA ILE A 187 17.29 -4.72 -22.17
C ILE A 187 17.62 -4.40 -23.62
N VAL A 188 16.87 -3.52 -24.24
CA VAL A 188 17.07 -3.08 -25.64
C VAL A 188 17.20 -1.56 -25.71
N PHE A 189 17.96 -1.09 -26.71
CA PHE A 189 18.07 0.33 -26.99
C PHE A 189 16.91 0.76 -27.89
N ASP A 190 16.10 1.71 -27.40
CA ASP A 190 15.06 2.34 -28.19
C ASP A 190 15.67 3.50 -28.99
N HIS A 191 15.71 3.34 -30.31
CA HIS A 191 16.26 4.33 -31.24
C HIS A 191 15.44 5.63 -31.33
N CYS A 192 14.13 5.56 -31.01
CA CYS A 192 13.25 6.75 -31.05
C CYS A 192 13.46 7.62 -29.82
N SER A 193 13.43 7.03 -28.64
CA SER A 193 13.63 7.75 -27.36
C SER A 193 15.11 7.94 -27.00
N LYS A 194 16.02 7.22 -27.67
CA LYS A 194 17.47 7.15 -27.37
C LYS A 194 17.75 6.72 -25.92
N THR A 195 16.97 5.78 -25.43
CA THR A 195 17.08 5.23 -24.08
C THR A 195 17.14 3.70 -24.11
N TYR A 196 17.72 3.11 -23.05
CA TYR A 196 17.57 1.68 -22.80
C TYR A 196 16.26 1.40 -22.08
N THR A 197 15.53 0.40 -22.56
CA THR A 197 14.26 -0.06 -22.00
C THR A 197 14.27 -1.58 -21.82
N ILE A 198 13.41 -2.09 -20.98
CA ILE A 198 13.19 -3.53 -20.86
C ILE A 198 12.56 -4.00 -22.18
N SER A 199 13.13 -5.04 -22.79
CA SER A 199 12.66 -5.58 -24.06
C SER A 199 11.20 -6.02 -23.98
N SER A 200 10.40 -5.65 -25.00
CA SER A 200 9.05 -6.19 -25.15
C SER A 200 9.06 -7.72 -25.41
N LEU A 201 10.17 -8.27 -25.91
CA LEU A 201 10.39 -9.72 -26.03
C LEU A 201 10.74 -10.37 -24.70
N ALA A 202 11.21 -9.61 -23.72
CA ALA A 202 11.35 -10.07 -22.33
C ALA A 202 10.00 -10.08 -21.57
N GLN A 203 8.99 -9.37 -22.08
CA GLN A 203 7.64 -9.41 -21.51
C GLN A 203 6.96 -10.80 -21.54
N PRO A 204 7.11 -11.66 -22.59
CA PRO A 204 6.58 -13.02 -22.52
C PRO A 204 7.37 -13.95 -21.58
N ALA A 205 8.65 -13.65 -21.30
CA ALA A 205 9.43 -14.32 -20.25
C ALA A 205 9.08 -13.80 -18.84
N LEU A 206 8.26 -12.77 -18.74
CA LEU A 206 7.71 -12.16 -17.52
C LEU A 206 6.28 -12.62 -17.18
N ILE A 207 5.82 -13.76 -17.72
CA ILE A 207 4.73 -14.48 -17.08
C ILE A 207 5.31 -14.97 -15.74
N GLU A 208 5.06 -14.20 -14.69
CA GLU A 208 5.53 -14.55 -13.36
C GLU A 208 5.00 -15.90 -12.96
N GLN A 209 5.91 -16.79 -12.56
CA GLN A 209 5.52 -18.05 -11.99
C GLN A 209 4.95 -17.78 -10.59
N SER A 210 3.68 -18.12 -10.40
CA SER A 210 2.99 -17.92 -9.14
C SER A 210 2.67 -19.26 -8.48
N TYR A 211 2.90 -19.37 -7.17
CA TYR A 211 2.74 -20.59 -6.39
C TYR A 211 1.64 -20.43 -5.35
N GLY A 212 0.78 -21.45 -5.26
CA GLY A 212 -0.16 -21.63 -4.17
C GLY A 212 0.46 -22.44 -3.03
N PHE A 213 -0.31 -22.63 -1.97
CA PHE A 213 0.14 -23.47 -0.84
C PHE A 213 0.37 -24.92 -1.23
N GLU A 214 -0.38 -25.43 -2.21
CA GLU A 214 -0.25 -26.76 -2.78
C GLU A 214 1.08 -27.04 -3.48
N ASN A 215 1.77 -26.01 -3.91
CA ASN A 215 3.02 -26.12 -4.68
C ASN A 215 4.28 -26.07 -3.80
N ILE A 216 4.11 -25.82 -2.49
CA ILE A 216 5.22 -25.46 -1.60
C ILE A 216 5.20 -26.33 -0.35
N ALA A 217 6.36 -26.77 0.08
CA ALA A 217 6.56 -27.37 1.39
C ALA A 217 7.61 -26.58 2.19
N ILE A 218 7.54 -26.69 3.51
CA ILE A 218 8.52 -26.12 4.45
C ILE A 218 9.65 -27.15 4.62
N LYS A 219 10.90 -26.70 4.42
CA LYS A 219 12.08 -27.55 4.62
C LYS A 219 12.37 -27.73 6.10
N GLN A 220 12.56 -28.97 6.54
CA GLN A 220 12.89 -29.30 7.90
C GLN A 220 14.28 -28.78 8.30
N LYS A 221 14.36 -28.20 9.50
CA LYS A 221 15.58 -27.77 10.17
C LYS A 221 15.70 -28.40 11.56
N LYS A 222 16.85 -28.22 12.20
CA LYS A 222 17.07 -28.67 13.58
C LYS A 222 16.08 -27.98 14.52
N ASN A 223 15.31 -28.77 15.25
CA ASN A 223 14.41 -28.28 16.30
C ASN A 223 15.22 -27.78 17.49
N ILE A 224 14.82 -26.61 18.03
CA ILE A 224 15.45 -25.98 19.22
C ILE A 224 14.50 -25.95 20.43
N CYS A 225 13.23 -26.30 20.26
CA CYS A 225 12.22 -26.30 21.33
C CYS A 225 12.17 -27.64 22.04
N LYS A 226 12.02 -27.63 23.36
CA LYS A 226 11.78 -28.86 24.16
C LYS A 226 10.36 -29.38 23.94
N SER A 227 9.38 -28.49 23.88
CA SER A 227 7.97 -28.81 23.63
C SER A 227 7.40 -27.86 22.57
N ARG A 228 6.45 -28.35 21.76
CA ARG A 228 5.67 -27.50 20.85
C ARG A 228 4.80 -26.50 21.61
N LEU A 229 4.44 -26.79 22.86
CA LEU A 229 3.63 -25.91 23.72
C LEU A 229 4.43 -24.67 24.17
N ASP A 230 5.76 -24.71 24.12
CA ASP A 230 6.62 -23.58 24.45
C ASP A 230 6.68 -22.52 23.33
N VAL A 231 6.11 -22.83 22.15
CA VAL A 231 6.12 -21.95 20.98
C VAL A 231 5.09 -20.85 21.14
N ASN A 232 5.54 -19.59 21.05
CA ASN A 232 4.65 -18.43 21.01
C ASN A 232 4.12 -18.20 19.59
N ILE A 233 2.79 -18.20 19.44
CA ILE A 233 2.10 -17.93 18.17
C ILE A 233 1.30 -16.61 18.18
N GLU A 234 1.48 -15.78 19.22
CA GLU A 234 0.89 -14.44 19.24
C GLU A 234 1.42 -13.60 18.07
N SER A 235 0.55 -12.84 17.45
CA SER A 235 0.91 -11.95 16.34
C SER A 235 0.20 -10.62 16.42
N GLU A 236 0.86 -9.58 15.95
CA GLU A 236 0.25 -8.28 15.68
C GLU A 236 -0.52 -8.37 14.35
N ILE A 237 -1.81 -8.68 14.46
CA ILE A 237 -2.69 -8.93 13.28
C ILE A 237 -3.06 -7.64 12.54
N ILE A 238 -3.09 -6.53 13.24
CA ILE A 238 -3.33 -5.17 12.77
C ILE A 238 -2.41 -4.28 13.59
N ARG A 239 -1.91 -3.20 13.07
CA ARG A 239 -0.99 -2.29 13.77
C ARG A 239 -1.52 -1.89 15.16
N GLY A 240 -0.82 -2.28 16.21
CA GLY A 240 -1.21 -2.07 17.61
C GLY A 240 -2.29 -3.03 18.13
N VAL A 241 -2.67 -4.08 17.38
CA VAL A 241 -3.63 -5.09 17.81
C VAL A 241 -2.99 -6.48 17.75
N LYS A 242 -2.70 -7.06 18.91
CA LYS A 242 -2.15 -8.41 19.02
C LYS A 242 -3.23 -9.43 19.38
N ARG A 243 -3.10 -10.64 18.83
CA ARG A 243 -3.99 -11.76 19.16
C ARG A 243 -3.19 -13.04 19.41
N PRO A 244 -3.60 -13.83 20.42
CA PRO A 244 -2.95 -15.11 20.73
C PRO A 244 -2.95 -16.10 19.57
N ILE A 245 -4.02 -16.07 18.73
CA ILE A 245 -4.16 -16.94 17.56
C ILE A 245 -4.37 -16.04 16.33
N PRO A 246 -3.43 -16.00 15.38
CA PRO A 246 -3.48 -15.10 14.23
C PRO A 246 -4.40 -15.62 13.12
N LEU A 247 -5.61 -16.05 13.49
CA LEU A 247 -6.65 -16.57 12.59
C LEU A 247 -7.89 -15.71 12.69
N ILE A 248 -8.40 -15.22 11.54
CA ILE A 248 -9.50 -14.27 11.42
C ILE A 248 -10.65 -14.92 10.65
N ALA A 249 -11.87 -14.91 11.19
CA ALA A 249 -13.06 -15.30 10.45
C ALA A 249 -13.41 -14.22 9.41
N SER A 250 -13.65 -14.66 8.17
CA SER A 250 -13.98 -13.78 7.05
C SER A 250 -15.26 -12.98 7.28
N ASN A 251 -15.26 -11.75 6.84
CA ASN A 251 -16.35 -10.78 6.92
C ASN A 251 -17.49 -11.09 5.93
N MET A 252 -18.04 -12.28 6.03
CA MET A 252 -19.10 -12.79 5.15
C MET A 252 -20.34 -13.13 5.96
N SER A 253 -21.53 -12.81 5.42
CA SER A 253 -22.82 -13.08 6.10
C SER A 253 -23.10 -14.57 6.36
N THR A 254 -22.43 -15.45 5.62
CA THR A 254 -22.48 -16.90 5.84
C THR A 254 -21.32 -17.44 6.69
N VAL A 255 -20.56 -16.58 7.34
CA VAL A 255 -19.43 -16.96 8.21
C VAL A 255 -19.61 -16.42 9.61
N ILE A 256 -19.89 -15.12 9.75
CA ILE A 256 -19.81 -14.41 11.02
C ILE A 256 -21.09 -13.65 11.34
N ASN A 257 -21.50 -13.76 12.60
CA ASN A 257 -22.51 -12.95 13.27
C ASN A 257 -21.92 -12.43 14.60
N PRO A 258 -22.61 -11.56 15.35
CA PRO A 258 -22.09 -11.02 16.60
C PRO A 258 -21.71 -12.08 17.64
N GLU A 259 -22.50 -13.14 17.81
CA GLU A 259 -22.29 -14.20 18.78
C GLU A 259 -21.02 -15.00 18.45
N PHE A 260 -20.83 -15.34 17.19
CA PHE A 260 -19.65 -16.04 16.73
C PHE A 260 -18.40 -15.18 16.81
N TYR A 261 -18.52 -13.87 16.50
CA TYR A 261 -17.45 -12.89 16.70
C TYR A 261 -16.96 -12.89 18.16
N ILE A 262 -17.88 -12.74 19.11
CA ILE A 262 -17.59 -12.71 20.55
C ILE A 262 -16.91 -14.00 20.99
N SER A 263 -17.41 -15.15 20.52
CA SER A 263 -16.86 -16.46 20.84
C SER A 263 -15.41 -16.60 20.36
N LEU A 264 -15.14 -16.23 19.11
CA LEU A 264 -13.79 -16.23 18.53
C LEU A 264 -12.85 -15.27 19.27
N PHE A 265 -13.32 -14.06 19.58
CA PHE A 265 -12.55 -13.06 20.28
C PHE A 265 -12.11 -13.55 21.67
N LYS A 266 -13.06 -14.13 22.47
CA LYS A 266 -12.78 -14.69 23.79
C LYS A 266 -11.84 -15.90 23.72
N ALA A 267 -11.87 -16.66 22.63
CA ALA A 267 -10.95 -17.79 22.40
C ALA A 267 -9.56 -17.39 21.88
N GLY A 268 -9.28 -16.09 21.72
CA GLY A 268 -7.96 -15.58 21.29
C GLY A 268 -7.78 -15.44 19.78
N ALA A 269 -8.77 -15.81 18.97
CA ALA A 269 -8.81 -15.55 17.53
C ALA A 269 -9.46 -14.18 17.24
N PHE A 270 -9.87 -13.92 16.01
CA PHE A 270 -10.48 -12.65 15.63
C PHE A 270 -11.60 -12.83 14.60
N GLY A 271 -12.44 -11.82 14.45
CA GLY A 271 -13.47 -11.76 13.43
C GLY A 271 -13.60 -10.34 12.90
N ILE A 272 -14.22 -10.19 11.73
CA ILE A 272 -14.61 -8.90 11.17
C ILE A 272 -16.08 -9.01 10.76
N LEU A 273 -16.94 -8.13 11.27
CA LEU A 273 -18.35 -8.13 10.90
C LEU A 273 -18.51 -7.75 9.42
N HIS A 274 -19.42 -8.45 8.75
CA HIS A 274 -19.73 -8.20 7.35
C HIS A 274 -20.53 -6.92 7.14
N ARG A 275 -20.59 -6.43 5.89
CA ARG A 275 -21.30 -5.21 5.48
C ARG A 275 -22.67 -5.47 4.82
N ALA A 276 -23.15 -6.72 4.79
CA ALA A 276 -24.50 -7.03 4.29
C ALA A 276 -25.55 -6.72 5.35
N GLY A 277 -26.67 -6.15 4.93
CA GLY A 277 -27.77 -5.70 5.77
C GLY A 277 -28.02 -4.22 5.67
N SER A 278 -28.99 -3.71 6.41
CA SER A 278 -29.27 -2.29 6.55
C SER A 278 -28.25 -1.62 7.48
N ASP A 279 -28.13 -0.28 7.40
CA ASP A 279 -27.29 0.50 8.31
C ASP A 279 -27.65 0.19 9.79
N ASP A 280 -28.94 0.06 10.10
CA ASP A 280 -29.42 -0.17 11.48
C ASP A 280 -29.03 -1.57 11.98
N GLU A 281 -29.10 -2.60 11.14
CA GLU A 281 -28.63 -3.95 11.48
C GLU A 281 -27.11 -3.97 11.72
N ILE A 282 -26.33 -3.30 10.86
CA ILE A 282 -24.88 -3.21 11.02
C ILE A 282 -24.55 -2.52 12.34
N ILE A 283 -25.21 -1.40 12.67
CA ILE A 283 -25.00 -0.67 13.91
C ILE A 283 -25.43 -1.50 15.12
N SER A 284 -26.55 -2.23 15.04
CA SER A 284 -27.01 -3.14 16.09
C SER A 284 -25.96 -4.22 16.39
N ASN A 285 -25.44 -4.86 15.35
CA ASN A 285 -24.41 -5.89 15.46
C ASN A 285 -23.12 -5.35 16.12
N ILE A 286 -22.70 -4.12 15.74
CA ILE A 286 -21.55 -3.45 16.36
C ILE A 286 -21.79 -3.22 17.84
N LYS A 287 -22.97 -2.73 18.25
CA LYS A 287 -23.31 -2.48 19.65
C LYS A 287 -23.30 -3.76 20.49
N ILE A 288 -23.75 -4.90 19.93
CA ILE A 288 -23.70 -6.19 20.61
C ILE A 288 -22.25 -6.59 20.89
N VAL A 289 -21.38 -6.53 19.87
CA VAL A 289 -19.96 -6.89 19.99
C VAL A 289 -19.22 -5.94 20.92
N ALA A 290 -19.51 -4.63 20.86
CA ALA A 290 -18.84 -3.60 21.66
C ALA A 290 -19.08 -3.72 23.18
N LYS A 291 -20.11 -4.45 23.60
CA LYS A 291 -20.36 -4.72 25.03
C LYS A 291 -19.40 -5.80 25.60
N GLU A 292 -18.87 -6.67 24.73
CA GLU A 292 -18.14 -7.86 25.14
C GLU A 292 -16.67 -7.87 24.67
N CYS A 293 -16.32 -7.04 23.68
CA CYS A 293 -15.03 -7.07 23.03
C CYS A 293 -14.40 -5.66 23.00
N GLU A 294 -13.13 -5.57 23.35
CA GLU A 294 -12.33 -4.34 23.27
C GLU A 294 -12.13 -3.88 21.81
N PHE A 295 -11.83 -4.82 20.92
CA PHE A 295 -11.67 -4.55 19.49
C PHE A 295 -12.91 -4.96 18.73
N VAL A 296 -13.51 -4.03 18.02
CA VAL A 296 -14.73 -4.19 17.24
C VAL A 296 -14.44 -3.86 15.79
N ALA A 297 -14.29 -4.88 14.97
CA ALA A 297 -13.97 -4.75 13.55
C ALA A 297 -15.22 -4.95 12.69
N ALA A 298 -15.46 -4.05 11.73
CA ALA A 298 -16.56 -4.16 10.80
C ALA A 298 -16.20 -3.62 9.42
N SER A 299 -16.90 -4.11 8.40
CA SER A 299 -16.60 -3.82 6.99
C SER A 299 -17.49 -2.73 6.41
N ILE A 300 -16.93 -1.94 5.50
CA ILE A 300 -17.60 -0.98 4.62
C ILE A 300 -17.19 -1.19 3.16
N GLY A 301 -17.99 -0.69 2.24
CA GLY A 301 -17.65 -0.58 0.81
C GLY A 301 -17.06 0.78 0.46
N THR A 302 -17.24 1.18 -0.83
CA THR A 302 -16.76 2.46 -1.36
C THR A 302 -17.88 3.30 -2.00
N ASP A 303 -19.14 2.91 -1.85
CA ASP A 303 -20.27 3.69 -2.31
C ASP A 303 -20.33 5.07 -1.62
N SER A 304 -21.02 6.04 -2.20
CA SER A 304 -20.99 7.44 -1.77
C SER A 304 -21.40 7.70 -0.31
N ASN A 305 -22.26 6.84 0.26
CA ASN A 305 -22.75 6.94 1.64
C ASN A 305 -21.84 6.27 2.67
N GLN A 306 -20.77 5.58 2.24
CA GLN A 306 -19.98 4.73 3.14
C GLN A 306 -19.17 5.52 4.17
N LEU A 307 -18.79 6.76 3.88
CA LEU A 307 -18.15 7.62 4.88
C LEU A 307 -19.11 7.96 6.04
N ASP A 308 -20.39 8.21 5.75
CA ASP A 308 -21.36 8.53 6.79
C ASP A 308 -21.75 7.30 7.60
N LEU A 309 -21.84 6.13 6.96
CA LEU A 309 -21.97 4.85 7.65
C LEU A 309 -20.76 4.60 8.56
N ALA A 310 -19.53 4.79 8.08
CA ALA A 310 -18.32 4.65 8.90
C ALA A 310 -18.34 5.54 10.14
N LYS A 311 -18.78 6.81 10.02
CA LYS A 311 -18.93 7.72 11.15
C LYS A 311 -19.97 7.21 12.18
N LYS A 312 -21.11 6.67 11.70
CA LYS A 312 -22.13 6.05 12.57
C LYS A 312 -21.54 4.83 13.28
N MET A 313 -20.82 3.95 12.56
CA MET A 313 -20.18 2.76 13.12
C MET A 313 -19.19 3.12 14.22
N ILE A 314 -18.30 4.10 13.99
CA ILE A 314 -17.31 4.58 14.96
C ILE A 314 -18.00 5.13 16.22
N LYS A 315 -19.05 5.94 16.07
CA LYS A 315 -19.83 6.47 17.19
C LYS A 315 -20.50 5.38 18.04
N ASN A 316 -20.73 4.21 17.48
CA ASN A 316 -21.38 3.08 18.14
C ASN A 316 -20.42 1.98 18.61
N GLY A 317 -19.10 2.27 18.65
CA GLY A 317 -18.09 1.40 19.25
C GLY A 317 -17.20 0.65 18.27
N CYS A 318 -17.39 0.80 16.96
CA CYS A 318 -16.45 0.25 15.99
C CYS A 318 -15.12 1.01 16.06
N ASN A 319 -14.02 0.31 16.32
CA ASN A 319 -12.69 0.90 16.41
C ASN A 319 -11.72 0.35 15.34
N ILE A 320 -12.19 -0.58 14.51
CA ILE A 320 -11.45 -1.12 13.36
C ILE A 320 -12.39 -1.16 12.16
N LEU A 321 -12.08 -0.39 11.12
CA LEU A 321 -12.85 -0.37 9.87
C LEU A 321 -12.08 -1.11 8.77
N THR A 322 -12.76 -2.04 8.10
CA THR A 322 -12.23 -2.73 6.92
C THR A 322 -12.90 -2.17 5.67
N ILE A 323 -12.14 -1.50 4.81
CA ILE A 323 -12.61 -1.11 3.48
C ILE A 323 -12.44 -2.33 2.57
N ASP A 324 -13.55 -3.03 2.34
CA ASP A 324 -13.57 -4.36 1.72
C ASP A 324 -14.24 -4.34 0.35
N VAL A 325 -13.43 -4.41 -0.69
CA VAL A 325 -13.85 -4.47 -2.10
C VAL A 325 -13.03 -5.51 -2.87
N ALA A 326 -13.59 -6.04 -3.95
CA ALA A 326 -12.93 -7.06 -4.76
C ALA A 326 -11.59 -6.58 -5.34
N HIS A 327 -11.47 -5.28 -5.68
CA HIS A 327 -10.24 -4.64 -6.14
C HIS A 327 -9.91 -3.45 -5.23
N GLY A 328 -9.10 -3.73 -4.19
CA GLY A 328 -8.77 -2.77 -3.13
C GLY A 328 -7.76 -1.69 -3.52
N TYR A 329 -6.99 -1.88 -4.58
CA TYR A 329 -6.07 -0.87 -5.07
C TYR A 329 -6.78 0.09 -6.03
N SER A 330 -7.48 1.05 -5.47
CA SER A 330 -8.23 2.07 -6.21
C SER A 330 -8.28 3.40 -5.46
N ASP A 331 -8.42 4.50 -6.20
CA ASP A 331 -8.54 5.86 -5.63
C ASP A 331 -9.68 5.93 -4.62
N ALA A 332 -10.81 5.26 -4.88
CA ALA A 332 -11.96 5.26 -3.99
C ALA A 332 -11.64 4.68 -2.59
N VAL A 333 -10.85 3.59 -2.53
CA VAL A 333 -10.39 2.98 -1.27
C VAL A 333 -9.41 3.91 -0.56
N ILE A 334 -8.44 4.45 -1.29
CA ILE A 334 -7.40 5.33 -0.75
C ILE A 334 -8.03 6.62 -0.18
N ASP A 335 -8.93 7.25 -0.93
CA ASP A 335 -9.60 8.48 -0.51
C ASP A 335 -10.53 8.25 0.68
N LEU A 336 -11.29 7.14 0.70
CA LEU A 336 -12.15 6.81 1.83
C LEU A 336 -11.32 6.56 3.09
N GLY A 337 -10.22 5.80 2.98
CA GLY A 337 -9.33 5.54 4.11
C GLY A 337 -8.73 6.82 4.70
N LYS A 338 -8.28 7.75 3.86
CA LYS A 338 -7.81 9.07 4.28
C LYS A 338 -8.91 9.88 4.99
N LYS A 339 -10.14 9.91 4.43
CA LYS A 339 -11.29 10.61 5.02
C LYS A 339 -11.70 10.03 6.37
N VAL A 340 -11.66 8.70 6.52
CA VAL A 340 -11.91 8.03 7.79
C VAL A 340 -10.87 8.44 8.84
N LYS A 341 -9.59 8.47 8.51
CA LYS A 341 -8.51 8.89 9.42
C LYS A 341 -8.56 10.38 9.76
N ILE A 342 -8.99 11.24 8.84
CA ILE A 342 -9.24 12.66 9.11
C ILE A 342 -10.38 12.82 10.11
N TYR A 343 -11.44 12.02 9.99
CA TYR A 343 -12.57 12.07 10.93
C TYR A 343 -12.19 11.54 12.32
N ASN A 344 -11.51 10.41 12.38
CA ASN A 344 -11.02 9.82 13.63
C ASN A 344 -9.64 9.16 13.41
N PRO A 345 -8.53 9.80 13.82
CA PRO A 345 -7.18 9.28 13.62
C PRO A 345 -6.88 8.00 14.43
N TYR A 346 -7.66 7.72 15.47
CA TYR A 346 -7.46 6.56 16.36
C TYR A 346 -8.11 5.28 15.82
N VAL A 347 -9.13 5.39 14.95
CA VAL A 347 -9.74 4.21 14.36
C VAL A 347 -8.73 3.50 13.46
N LYS A 348 -8.63 2.17 13.59
CA LYS A 348 -7.78 1.36 12.73
C LYS A 348 -8.45 1.17 11.37
N VAL A 349 -7.65 1.20 10.31
CA VAL A 349 -8.13 1.02 8.93
C VAL A 349 -7.43 -0.15 8.28
N ILE A 350 -8.19 -1.16 7.89
CA ILE A 350 -7.75 -2.27 7.04
C ILE A 350 -8.20 -1.97 5.61
N ILE A 351 -7.33 -2.17 4.64
CA ILE A 351 -7.64 -2.01 3.22
C ILE A 351 -7.46 -3.32 2.47
N GLY A 352 -8.22 -3.54 1.42
CA GLY A 352 -8.12 -4.73 0.56
C GLY A 352 -9.42 -4.98 -0.22
N ASN A 353 -9.40 -6.01 -1.08
CA ASN A 353 -8.35 -6.98 -1.33
C ASN A 353 -7.44 -6.56 -2.50
N THR A 354 -6.19 -6.94 -2.43
CA THR A 354 -5.24 -6.65 -3.50
C THR A 354 -4.11 -7.70 -3.55
N THR A 355 -3.46 -7.81 -4.70
CA THR A 355 -2.16 -8.50 -4.87
C THR A 355 -1.10 -7.57 -5.46
N ASN A 356 -1.42 -6.28 -5.64
CA ASN A 356 -0.47 -5.27 -6.12
C ASN A 356 0.20 -4.57 -4.92
N ILE A 357 1.51 -4.70 -4.82
CA ILE A 357 2.33 -4.13 -3.73
C ILE A 357 2.38 -2.60 -3.74
N ASP A 358 2.10 -1.93 -4.87
CA ASP A 358 2.18 -0.48 -4.98
C ASP A 358 1.20 0.23 -4.04
N ILE A 359 0.10 -0.44 -3.66
CA ILE A 359 -0.85 0.06 -2.65
C ILE A 359 -0.16 0.44 -1.34
N ILE A 360 0.91 -0.26 -0.96
CA ILE A 360 1.63 -0.01 0.29
C ILE A 360 2.22 1.39 0.29
N TYR A 361 2.86 1.81 -0.82
CA TYR A 361 3.49 3.12 -0.92
C TYR A 361 2.51 4.30 -0.82
N GLU A 362 1.25 4.07 -1.20
CA GLU A 362 0.21 5.10 -1.14
C GLU A 362 -0.57 5.10 0.18
N THR A 363 -0.51 4.00 0.95
CA THR A 363 -1.44 3.79 2.07
C THR A 363 -0.77 3.57 3.42
N TYR A 364 0.54 3.26 3.50
CA TYR A 364 1.25 2.92 4.74
C TYR A 364 1.10 3.96 5.86
N HIS A 365 0.87 5.22 5.50
CA HIS A 365 0.76 6.34 6.44
C HIS A 365 -0.62 6.43 7.11
N PHE A 366 -1.65 5.75 6.59
CA PHE A 366 -2.98 5.74 7.18
C PHE A 366 -3.56 4.33 7.39
N ALA A 367 -3.14 3.34 6.59
CA ALA A 367 -3.58 1.95 6.77
C ALA A 367 -2.88 1.30 7.96
N ASP A 368 -3.63 0.51 8.71
CA ASP A 368 -3.12 -0.25 9.86
C ASP A 368 -2.95 -1.74 9.56
N ALA A 369 -3.48 -2.23 8.44
CA ALA A 369 -3.20 -3.53 7.84
C ALA A 369 -3.65 -3.56 6.37
N VAL A 370 -3.08 -4.48 5.60
CA VAL A 370 -3.49 -4.76 4.21
C VAL A 370 -3.97 -6.20 4.07
N LYS A 371 -5.14 -6.37 3.44
CA LYS A 371 -5.75 -7.65 3.12
C LYS A 371 -5.28 -8.11 1.73
N VAL A 372 -4.48 -9.17 1.69
CA VAL A 372 -3.80 -9.69 0.49
C VAL A 372 -4.47 -10.97 0.01
N GLY A 373 -4.90 -10.97 -1.25
CA GLY A 373 -5.48 -12.13 -1.92
C GLY A 373 -6.62 -11.74 -2.85
N ILE A 374 -6.60 -12.24 -4.07
CA ILE A 374 -7.67 -12.09 -5.07
C ILE A 374 -8.04 -13.46 -5.60
N ALA A 375 -9.33 -13.78 -5.56
CA ALA A 375 -9.92 -15.01 -6.10
C ALA A 375 -9.40 -16.32 -5.47
N GLN A 376 -8.91 -16.31 -4.24
CA GLN A 376 -8.39 -17.49 -3.55
C GLN A 376 -9.44 -18.19 -2.66
N GLY A 377 -10.54 -17.52 -2.33
CA GLY A 377 -11.65 -18.08 -1.54
C GLY A 377 -12.38 -19.21 -2.28
N LEU A 378 -12.91 -20.21 -1.53
CA LEU A 378 -13.64 -21.35 -2.10
C LEU A 378 -14.90 -20.93 -2.87
N ALA A 379 -15.57 -19.89 -2.41
CA ALA A 379 -16.76 -19.32 -3.04
C ALA A 379 -16.46 -18.13 -3.95
N CYS A 380 -15.18 -17.80 -4.21
CA CYS A 380 -14.81 -16.71 -5.08
C CYS A 380 -14.70 -17.18 -6.53
N GLU A 381 -15.43 -16.51 -7.43
CA GLU A 381 -15.45 -16.81 -8.87
C GLU A 381 -14.72 -15.74 -9.70
N THR A 382 -14.09 -14.72 -9.11
CA THR A 382 -13.40 -13.63 -9.82
C THR A 382 -12.38 -14.14 -10.83
N LYS A 383 -11.65 -15.24 -10.52
CA LYS A 383 -10.70 -15.84 -11.47
C LYS A 383 -11.38 -16.39 -12.72
N ASN A 384 -12.63 -16.86 -12.61
CA ASN A 384 -13.40 -17.48 -13.69
C ASN A 384 -14.19 -16.43 -14.47
N THR A 385 -14.55 -15.30 -13.83
CA THR A 385 -15.35 -14.22 -14.42
C THR A 385 -14.49 -13.08 -14.98
N ALA A 386 -13.57 -12.55 -14.17
CA ALA A 386 -12.71 -11.43 -14.54
C ALA A 386 -11.31 -11.87 -15.04
N GLY A 387 -10.93 -13.14 -14.90
CA GLY A 387 -9.61 -13.65 -15.24
C GLY A 387 -8.47 -13.13 -14.35
N CYS A 388 -8.81 -12.39 -13.28
CA CYS A 388 -7.81 -11.76 -12.40
C CYS A 388 -7.60 -12.62 -11.15
N THR A 389 -6.38 -13.06 -10.94
CA THR A 389 -5.97 -13.79 -9.73
C THR A 389 -4.45 -13.82 -9.61
N GLU A 390 -3.96 -14.04 -8.40
CA GLU A 390 -2.58 -14.43 -8.12
C GLU A 390 -2.60 -15.52 -7.05
N LYS A 391 -1.72 -16.52 -7.18
CA LYS A 391 -1.61 -17.59 -6.20
C LYS A 391 -1.14 -17.04 -4.85
N GLN A 392 -1.82 -17.42 -3.77
CA GLN A 392 -1.76 -16.79 -2.47
C GLN A 392 -0.35 -16.78 -1.85
N PHE A 393 0.38 -17.90 -1.94
CA PHE A 393 1.73 -17.97 -1.37
C PHE A 393 2.67 -16.93 -2.00
N SER A 394 2.66 -16.81 -3.33
CA SER A 394 3.48 -15.82 -4.04
C SER A 394 3.09 -14.38 -3.72
N ALA A 395 1.78 -14.10 -3.64
CA ALA A 395 1.28 -12.78 -3.26
C ALA A 395 1.80 -12.36 -1.87
N ILE A 396 1.72 -13.24 -0.88
CA ILE A 396 2.22 -12.95 0.48
C ILE A 396 3.73 -12.67 0.47
N LEU A 397 4.52 -13.49 -0.23
CA LEU A 397 5.98 -13.28 -0.31
C LEU A 397 6.35 -11.93 -0.90
N LYS A 398 5.65 -11.47 -1.95
CA LYS A 398 5.85 -10.14 -2.54
C LYS A 398 5.54 -9.04 -1.52
N PHE A 399 4.40 -9.13 -0.85
CA PHE A 399 3.98 -8.14 0.14
C PHE A 399 4.93 -8.08 1.34
N LYS A 400 5.42 -9.22 1.83
CA LYS A 400 6.37 -9.30 2.95
C LYS A 400 7.59 -8.40 2.73
N THR A 401 8.16 -8.39 1.52
CA THR A 401 9.39 -7.65 1.23
C THR A 401 9.23 -6.14 1.35
N VAL A 402 8.03 -5.62 1.04
CA VAL A 402 7.73 -4.19 1.08
C VAL A 402 7.05 -3.78 2.39
N ALA A 403 6.04 -4.53 2.84
CA ALA A 403 5.23 -4.18 4.00
C ALA A 403 6.05 -4.08 5.29
N ARG A 404 7.07 -4.92 5.46
CA ARG A 404 8.00 -4.87 6.61
C ARG A 404 8.71 -3.53 6.76
N ASN A 405 9.11 -2.90 5.65
CA ASN A 405 9.82 -1.62 5.68
C ASN A 405 8.93 -0.48 6.22
N PHE A 406 7.61 -0.66 6.18
CA PHE A 406 6.63 0.31 6.65
C PHE A 406 5.91 -0.11 7.93
N GLY A 407 6.30 -1.25 8.53
CA GLY A 407 5.61 -1.79 9.70
C GLY A 407 4.10 -2.00 9.46
N LEU A 408 3.72 -2.44 8.24
CA LEU A 408 2.33 -2.65 7.86
C LEU A 408 1.99 -4.14 7.92
N PRO A 409 1.13 -4.59 8.86
CA PRO A 409 0.70 -5.97 8.96
C PRO A 409 -0.02 -6.46 7.69
N ILE A 410 0.26 -7.72 7.32
CA ILE A 410 -0.35 -8.42 6.20
C ILE A 410 -1.38 -9.42 6.73
N ILE A 411 -2.62 -9.33 6.23
CA ILE A 411 -3.68 -10.32 6.42
C ILE A 411 -3.76 -11.16 5.14
N SER A 412 -3.37 -12.43 5.18
CA SER A 412 -3.55 -13.36 4.07
C SER A 412 -5.01 -13.77 3.96
N ASP A 413 -5.72 -13.36 2.92
CA ASP A 413 -7.15 -13.63 2.75
C ASP A 413 -7.42 -14.64 1.65
N GLY A 414 -7.95 -15.79 2.05
CA GLY A 414 -8.33 -16.89 1.18
C GLY A 414 -7.25 -17.96 0.96
N GLY A 415 -7.64 -19.02 0.28
CA GLY A 415 -6.74 -20.14 -0.05
C GLY A 415 -6.54 -21.16 1.09
N ILE A 416 -7.15 -20.99 2.26
CA ILE A 416 -7.00 -21.89 3.40
C ILE A 416 -8.03 -23.01 3.35
N ARG A 417 -7.53 -24.23 3.20
CA ARG A 417 -8.31 -25.48 3.17
C ARG A 417 -7.92 -26.39 4.33
N GLU A 418 -6.63 -26.45 4.63
CA GLU A 418 -6.00 -27.34 5.58
C GLU A 418 -5.14 -26.56 6.58
N PRO A 419 -4.84 -27.13 7.77
CA PRO A 419 -3.96 -26.48 8.74
C PRO A 419 -2.56 -26.16 8.20
N ALA A 420 -2.07 -26.94 7.23
CA ALA A 420 -0.79 -26.68 6.57
C ALA A 420 -0.79 -25.37 5.76
N ASP A 421 -1.92 -24.99 5.15
CA ASP A 421 -2.06 -23.74 4.39
C ASP A 421 -1.89 -22.52 5.30
N PHE A 422 -2.55 -22.56 6.47
CA PHE A 422 -2.39 -21.55 7.51
C PHE A 422 -0.92 -21.40 7.95
N THR A 423 -0.27 -22.52 8.24
CA THR A 423 1.15 -22.54 8.62
C THR A 423 2.04 -21.94 7.52
N LYS A 424 1.81 -22.32 6.26
CA LYS A 424 2.56 -21.81 5.11
C LYS A 424 2.30 -20.31 4.86
N ALA A 425 1.08 -19.83 5.09
CA ALA A 425 0.75 -18.40 4.95
C ALA A 425 1.51 -17.55 5.99
N ILE A 426 1.53 -17.98 7.26
CA ILE A 426 2.32 -17.32 8.31
C ILE A 426 3.83 -17.39 7.98
N ALA A 427 4.33 -18.56 7.58
CA ALA A 427 5.72 -18.74 7.17
C ALA A 427 6.13 -17.81 6.02
N ALA A 428 5.25 -17.63 5.03
CA ALA A 428 5.48 -16.76 3.88
C ALA A 428 5.61 -15.28 4.27
N GLY A 429 5.10 -14.88 5.44
CA GLY A 429 5.23 -13.51 5.95
C GLY A 429 3.92 -12.84 6.35
N ALA A 430 2.79 -13.53 6.30
CA ALA A 430 1.54 -12.99 6.82
C ALA A 430 1.61 -12.81 8.35
N ASN A 431 1.06 -11.71 8.85
CA ASN A 431 0.90 -11.46 10.29
C ASN A 431 -0.32 -12.20 10.82
N SER A 432 -1.34 -12.37 9.98
CA SER A 432 -2.54 -13.15 10.28
C SER A 432 -3.15 -13.72 9.00
N VAL A 433 -4.09 -14.63 9.17
CA VAL A 433 -4.75 -15.31 8.08
C VAL A 433 -6.26 -15.17 8.22
N MET A 434 -6.94 -14.71 7.18
CA MET A 434 -8.38 -14.68 7.10
C MET A 434 -8.88 -15.92 6.34
N ALA A 435 -9.88 -16.58 6.90
CA ALA A 435 -10.47 -17.79 6.31
C ALA A 435 -12.00 -17.77 6.36
N GLY A 436 -12.64 -18.24 5.30
CA GLY A 436 -14.10 -18.33 5.17
C GLY A 436 -14.62 -19.75 5.39
N SER A 437 -14.30 -20.66 4.48
CA SER A 437 -14.93 -22.00 4.42
C SER A 437 -14.72 -22.85 5.68
N ILE A 438 -13.54 -22.79 6.29
CA ILE A 438 -13.24 -23.56 7.51
C ILE A 438 -14.07 -23.09 8.70
N PHE A 439 -14.32 -21.78 8.81
CA PHE A 439 -15.20 -21.22 9.83
C PHE A 439 -16.69 -21.41 9.49
N ALA A 440 -17.07 -21.25 8.20
CA ALA A 440 -18.45 -21.50 7.76
C ALA A 440 -18.92 -22.93 8.06
N ALA A 441 -18.01 -23.90 8.01
CA ALA A 441 -18.30 -25.29 8.33
C ALA A 441 -18.58 -25.53 9.82
N CYS A 442 -18.12 -24.66 10.73
CA CYS A 442 -18.36 -24.82 12.16
C CYS A 442 -19.84 -24.74 12.49
N PRO A 443 -20.34 -25.59 13.43
CA PRO A 443 -21.73 -25.53 13.87
C PRO A 443 -22.19 -24.15 14.31
N GLU A 444 -21.31 -23.40 14.98
CA GLU A 444 -21.57 -22.07 15.58
C GLU A 444 -21.56 -20.91 14.56
N SER A 445 -21.13 -21.17 13.34
CA SER A 445 -21.04 -20.14 12.30
C SER A 445 -22.41 -19.61 11.86
N ALA A 446 -22.42 -18.42 11.24
CA ALA A 446 -23.63 -17.83 10.66
C ALA A 446 -24.19 -18.60 9.44
N ALA A 447 -23.45 -19.58 8.90
CA ALA A 447 -23.91 -20.37 7.76
C ALA A 447 -25.21 -21.15 8.11
N LYS A 448 -26.22 -21.00 7.26
CA LYS A 448 -27.49 -21.71 7.43
C LYS A 448 -27.24 -23.22 7.32
N LEU A 449 -27.84 -24.00 8.25
CA LEU A 449 -27.84 -25.42 8.20
C LEU A 449 -29.01 -25.88 7.31
N ILE A 450 -28.75 -26.69 6.31
CA ILE A 450 -29.74 -27.17 5.36
C ILE A 450 -29.60 -28.69 5.18
N THR A 451 -30.72 -29.38 4.84
CA THR A 451 -30.69 -30.78 4.44
C THR A 451 -30.53 -30.88 2.92
N PHE A 452 -29.50 -31.55 2.48
CA PHE A 452 -29.26 -31.82 1.06
C PHE A 452 -28.97 -33.31 0.85
N LYS A 453 -29.75 -33.95 0.03
CA LYS A 453 -29.67 -35.42 -0.23
C LYS A 453 -29.65 -36.28 1.05
N GLY A 454 -30.41 -35.88 2.06
CA GLY A 454 -30.49 -36.58 3.35
C GLY A 454 -29.37 -36.27 4.35
N GLU A 455 -28.40 -35.45 3.99
CA GLU A 455 -27.30 -35.02 4.85
C GLU A 455 -27.42 -33.55 5.26
N MET A 456 -26.97 -33.25 6.48
CA MET A 456 -26.91 -31.87 6.97
C MET A 456 -25.66 -31.16 6.40
N LYS A 457 -25.88 -30.05 5.74
CA LYS A 457 -24.80 -29.22 5.13
C LYS A 457 -24.91 -27.79 5.60
N LYS A 458 -23.78 -27.11 5.65
CA LYS A 458 -23.69 -25.67 5.86
C LYS A 458 -23.70 -24.94 4.52
N LEU A 459 -24.60 -23.97 4.35
CA LEU A 459 -24.67 -23.14 3.13
C LEU A 459 -23.62 -22.01 3.23
N TYR A 460 -22.59 -22.10 2.40
CA TYR A 460 -21.52 -21.11 2.31
C TYR A 460 -21.61 -20.36 0.98
N ALA A 461 -21.76 -19.04 1.03
CA ALA A 461 -21.94 -18.21 -0.16
C ALA A 461 -21.01 -16.99 -0.15
N GLY A 462 -20.41 -16.70 -1.31
CA GLY A 462 -19.59 -15.49 -1.51
C GLY A 462 -20.43 -14.23 -1.40
N MET A 463 -19.85 -13.14 -0.87
CA MET A 463 -20.56 -11.85 -0.73
C MET A 463 -21.03 -11.28 -2.07
N ALA A 464 -20.31 -11.57 -3.17
CA ALA A 464 -20.68 -11.20 -4.54
C ALA A 464 -21.47 -12.28 -5.29
N SER A 465 -22.04 -13.28 -4.59
CA SER A 465 -22.94 -14.28 -5.18
C SER A 465 -24.34 -13.71 -5.41
N GLU A 466 -25.05 -14.22 -6.40
CA GLU A 466 -26.46 -13.88 -6.62
C GLU A 466 -27.30 -14.10 -5.36
N TYR A 467 -27.05 -15.20 -4.64
CA TYR A 467 -27.74 -15.53 -3.40
C TYR A 467 -27.64 -14.40 -2.37
N VAL A 468 -26.44 -13.96 -2.03
CA VAL A 468 -26.23 -12.89 -1.03
C VAL A 468 -26.72 -11.54 -1.57
N GLN A 469 -26.49 -11.25 -2.86
CA GLN A 469 -26.94 -9.99 -3.46
C GLN A 469 -28.46 -9.87 -3.53
N ASN A 470 -29.17 -10.98 -3.77
CA ASN A 470 -30.64 -11.01 -3.74
C ASN A 470 -31.17 -10.75 -2.32
N GLU A 471 -30.60 -11.41 -1.30
CA GLU A 471 -31.01 -11.19 0.11
C GLU A 471 -30.67 -9.76 0.58
N TRP A 472 -29.55 -9.18 0.13
CA TRP A 472 -29.04 -7.89 0.62
C TRP A 472 -29.55 -6.68 -0.17
N LYS A 473 -29.52 -6.76 -1.50
CA LYS A 473 -29.75 -5.58 -2.40
C LYS A 473 -30.89 -5.81 -3.41
N GLY A 474 -31.59 -6.91 -3.30
CA GLY A 474 -32.65 -7.26 -4.26
C GLY A 474 -32.12 -7.72 -5.62
N GLY A 475 -30.85 -8.06 -5.72
CA GLY A 475 -30.22 -8.61 -6.92
C GLY A 475 -28.92 -7.92 -7.34
N LEU A 476 -28.34 -8.44 -8.41
CA LEU A 476 -27.16 -7.86 -9.02
C LEU A 476 -27.54 -6.59 -9.84
N LYS A 477 -26.64 -5.62 -9.86
CA LYS A 477 -26.80 -4.44 -10.72
C LYS A 477 -26.79 -4.86 -12.20
N SER A 478 -27.64 -4.25 -13.03
CA SER A 478 -27.64 -4.49 -14.48
C SER A 478 -26.24 -4.22 -15.06
N GLY A 479 -25.78 -5.11 -15.94
CA GLY A 479 -24.47 -5.03 -16.57
C GLY A 479 -23.31 -5.57 -15.71
N THR A 480 -23.57 -6.17 -14.53
CA THR A 480 -22.57 -6.85 -13.71
C THR A 480 -22.81 -8.37 -13.70
N CYS A 481 -21.78 -9.15 -13.41
CA CYS A 481 -21.87 -10.58 -13.21
C CYS A 481 -21.54 -10.96 -11.76
N ALA A 482 -22.03 -12.12 -11.33
CA ALA A 482 -21.69 -12.66 -10.02
C ALA A 482 -20.23 -13.09 -9.99
N GLU A 483 -19.46 -12.56 -9.04
CA GLU A 483 -18.07 -12.97 -8.76
C GLU A 483 -17.97 -13.88 -7.52
N GLY A 484 -19.09 -14.36 -7.01
CA GLY A 484 -19.20 -15.31 -5.91
C GLY A 484 -20.17 -16.43 -6.23
N GLY A 485 -19.85 -17.61 -5.75
CA GLY A 485 -20.68 -18.82 -5.87
C GLY A 485 -21.22 -19.31 -4.52
N ILE A 486 -22.06 -20.33 -4.57
CA ILE A 486 -22.58 -21.07 -3.41
C ILE A 486 -21.82 -22.38 -3.31
N ARG A 487 -21.51 -22.80 -2.09
CA ARG A 487 -20.95 -24.12 -1.77
C ARG A 487 -21.72 -24.73 -0.60
N LEU A 488 -21.95 -26.02 -0.66
CA LEU A 488 -22.48 -26.82 0.45
C LEU A 488 -21.29 -27.48 1.13
N LEU A 489 -21.08 -27.14 2.39
CA LEU A 489 -20.00 -27.71 3.20
C LEU A 489 -20.53 -28.76 4.14
N ASP A 490 -19.75 -29.80 4.39
CA ASP A 490 -20.01 -30.71 5.50
C ASP A 490 -19.96 -29.92 6.82
N VAL A 491 -20.75 -30.35 7.79
CA VAL A 491 -20.68 -29.80 9.14
C VAL A 491 -19.32 -30.22 9.73
N GLY A 492 -18.48 -29.23 9.99
CA GLY A 492 -17.14 -29.41 10.51
C GLY A 492 -17.07 -29.50 12.04
N PRO A 493 -15.86 -29.43 12.60
CA PRO A 493 -15.67 -29.40 14.04
C PRO A 493 -16.18 -28.06 14.64
N THR A 494 -16.37 -28.05 15.96
CA THR A 494 -16.59 -26.80 16.68
C THR A 494 -15.43 -25.83 16.46
N PHE A 495 -15.68 -24.51 16.54
CA PHE A 495 -14.62 -23.52 16.36
C PHE A 495 -13.47 -23.71 17.36
N SER A 496 -13.77 -24.14 18.59
CA SER A 496 -12.75 -24.42 19.60
C SER A 496 -11.77 -25.51 19.13
N LYS A 497 -12.31 -26.64 18.60
CA LYS A 497 -11.47 -27.73 18.06
C LYS A 497 -10.71 -27.30 16.80
N LEU A 498 -11.32 -26.46 15.97
CA LEU A 498 -10.66 -25.88 14.81
C LEU A 498 -9.47 -25.03 15.24
N LEU A 499 -9.64 -24.10 16.18
CA LEU A 499 -8.57 -23.24 16.69
C LEU A 499 -7.43 -24.06 17.33
N GLU A 500 -7.77 -25.08 18.11
CA GLU A 500 -6.78 -26.02 18.67
C GLU A 500 -5.94 -26.67 17.57
N THR A 501 -6.59 -27.20 16.54
CA THR A 501 -5.95 -27.91 15.42
C THR A 501 -5.02 -27.00 14.63
N TYR A 502 -5.49 -25.80 14.25
CA TYR A 502 -4.72 -24.84 13.47
C TYR A 502 -3.55 -24.24 14.28
N SER A 503 -3.77 -23.95 15.56
CA SER A 503 -2.71 -23.50 16.46
C SER A 503 -1.64 -24.57 16.65
N GLY A 504 -2.04 -25.83 16.81
CA GLY A 504 -1.13 -26.97 16.92
C GLY A 504 -0.29 -27.16 15.65
N ALA A 505 -0.91 -27.02 14.47
CA ALA A 505 -0.20 -27.11 13.20
C ALA A 505 0.84 -25.97 13.04
N LEU A 506 0.48 -24.74 13.41
CA LEU A 506 1.42 -23.60 13.36
C LEU A 506 2.60 -23.83 14.29
N ARG A 507 2.36 -24.24 15.56
CA ARG A 507 3.44 -24.60 16.49
C ARG A 507 4.34 -25.69 15.93
N SER A 508 3.77 -26.71 15.29
CA SER A 508 4.57 -27.76 14.63
C SER A 508 5.43 -27.22 13.50
N GLY A 509 4.87 -26.38 12.61
CA GLY A 509 5.63 -25.76 11.52
C GLY A 509 6.78 -24.89 12.01
N ILE A 510 6.56 -24.11 13.07
CA ILE A 510 7.58 -23.29 13.72
C ILE A 510 8.74 -24.16 14.24
N THR A 511 8.43 -25.23 14.99
CA THR A 511 9.46 -26.13 15.51
C THR A 511 10.24 -26.85 14.42
N TYR A 512 9.57 -27.27 13.35
CA TYR A 512 10.23 -27.92 12.20
C TYR A 512 11.15 -26.97 11.41
N SER A 513 10.95 -25.67 11.53
CA SER A 513 11.79 -24.64 10.88
C SER A 513 12.90 -24.10 11.78
N GLY A 514 13.07 -24.67 12.99
CA GLY A 514 14.09 -24.23 13.96
C GLY A 514 13.76 -22.87 14.57
N GLY A 515 12.49 -22.53 14.72
CA GLY A 515 11.98 -21.34 15.39
C GLY A 515 11.31 -21.67 16.73
N ASN A 516 10.99 -20.64 17.52
CA ASN A 516 10.24 -20.71 18.78
C ASN A 516 9.09 -19.68 18.84
N ASP A 517 8.98 -18.81 17.83
CA ASP A 517 7.93 -17.83 17.65
C ASP A 517 7.73 -17.53 16.16
N ILE A 518 6.74 -16.67 15.83
CA ILE A 518 6.42 -16.30 14.44
C ILE A 518 7.59 -15.54 13.79
N GLU A 519 8.28 -14.68 14.52
CA GLU A 519 9.37 -13.88 13.97
C GLU A 519 10.54 -14.77 13.53
N SER A 520 11.02 -15.64 14.42
CA SER A 520 12.08 -16.62 14.14
C SER A 520 11.65 -17.60 13.04
N PHE A 521 10.37 -18.00 13.02
CA PHE A 521 9.81 -18.81 11.94
C PHE A 521 9.97 -18.15 10.58
N GLN A 522 9.48 -16.93 10.43
CA GLN A 522 9.53 -16.17 9.18
C GLN A 522 10.94 -15.81 8.73
N LYS A 523 11.89 -15.73 9.69
CA LYS A 523 13.31 -15.49 9.43
C LYS A 523 14.04 -16.76 9.00
N ASN A 524 13.72 -17.88 9.64
CA ASN A 524 14.46 -19.14 9.48
C ASN A 524 13.92 -20.06 8.40
N VAL A 525 12.62 -19.92 8.04
CA VAL A 525 11.97 -20.85 7.10
C VAL A 525 12.65 -20.86 5.74
N GLU A 526 12.80 -22.07 5.20
CA GLU A 526 13.16 -22.33 3.81
C GLU A 526 12.03 -23.10 3.15
N PHE A 527 11.77 -22.78 1.90
CA PHE A 527 10.72 -23.43 1.12
C PHE A 527 11.32 -24.30 0.03
N ILE A 528 10.63 -25.39 -0.26
CA ILE A 528 10.90 -26.24 -1.43
C ILE A 528 9.64 -26.30 -2.28
N ARG A 529 9.83 -26.32 -3.59
CA ARG A 529 8.76 -26.59 -4.53
C ARG A 529 8.49 -28.11 -4.55
N ILE A 530 7.23 -28.50 -4.53
CA ILE A 530 6.74 -29.87 -4.62
C ILE A 530 5.80 -30.05 -5.80
#